data_c68dfce1177b8c3ebfd03ba38312fa42
#
_entry.id   c68dfce1177b8c3ebfd03ba38312fa42
#
_cell.length_a   1.000
_cell.length_b   1.000
_cell.length_c   1.000
_cell.angle_alpha   90.00
_cell.angle_beta   90.00
_cell.angle_gamma   90.00
#
_symmetry.space_group_name_H-M   'P 1'
#
loop_
_entity.id
_entity.type
_entity.pdbx_description
1 polymer ?
#
loop_
_entity_poly.entity_id
_entity_poly.type
_entity_poly.pdbx_seq_one_letter_code
_entity_poly.pdbx_strand_id
1 'polypeptide(L)'
;MKNRLNAYGVRFRKDLRKYWMEYMIALPVIAYFILFRYKPMYGLLIAFKNFRPGKGILGSPWADFYGMQHFIDFFGSYYFWRLLKNTLTISLTSLVFGFPVPIILALLLNELKNQRFKRVVQTISYLPHFISTVVVCAMVNQFVSARGMVSQIMQIFGYPEQSLLSDPAMFAPVYVISGIWQSCGWGAIIYLASLSGLDPELYDAAKIDGAGRWKQTLHVTLPGISGTIITMFLLQIGSIMNVGYEKVMLLYNPGVYEKADVFSTYVYRSGMEKQQYSYSSAVGLFNNVVNFIVILLFNKISKKVTEVGLW
;
A
#
# COMPACT_ATOMS: atom_id res chain seq x y z
N MET A 1 41.83 20.07 -8.40
CA MET A 1 40.41 19.81 -8.77
C MET A 1 40.23 19.45 -10.25
N LYS A 2 40.81 20.18 -11.21
CA LYS A 2 40.71 19.88 -12.68
C LYS A 2 41.17 18.47 -13.08
N ASN A 3 42.26 17.94 -12.52
CA ASN A 3 42.79 16.59 -12.89
C ASN A 3 41.89 15.44 -12.42
N ARG A 4 41.15 15.58 -11.33
CA ARG A 4 40.17 14.56 -10.90
C ARG A 4 38.91 14.54 -11.80
N LEU A 5 38.42 15.69 -12.24
CA LEU A 5 37.29 15.81 -13.16
C LEU A 5 37.62 15.21 -14.55
N ASN A 6 38.83 15.42 -15.05
CA ASN A 6 39.31 14.80 -16.31
C ASN A 6 39.41 13.28 -16.20
N ALA A 7 39.89 12.75 -15.07
CA ALA A 7 39.98 11.30 -14.85
C ALA A 7 38.59 10.64 -14.79
N TYR A 8 37.58 11.28 -14.18
CA TYR A 8 36.17 10.82 -14.19
C TYR A 8 35.60 10.82 -15.61
N GLY A 9 35.81 11.89 -16.39
CA GLY A 9 35.34 11.96 -17.77
C GLY A 9 35.91 10.88 -18.69
N VAL A 10 37.18 10.55 -18.53
CA VAL A 10 37.86 9.49 -19.34
C VAL A 10 37.36 8.10 -18.92
N ARG A 11 37.18 7.84 -17.60
CA ARG A 11 36.56 6.59 -17.12
C ARG A 11 35.14 6.43 -17.63
N PHE A 12 34.27 7.46 -17.48
CA PHE A 12 32.90 7.45 -17.94
C PHE A 12 32.79 7.14 -19.45
N ARG A 13 33.64 7.74 -20.31
CA ARG A 13 33.65 7.44 -21.75
C ARG A 13 34.11 5.99 -22.05
N LYS A 14 35.06 5.44 -21.31
CA LYS A 14 35.45 4.04 -21.43
C LYS A 14 34.31 3.09 -21.00
N ASP A 15 33.67 3.39 -19.88
CA ASP A 15 32.53 2.60 -19.39
C ASP A 15 31.35 2.68 -20.35
N LEU A 16 31.03 3.87 -20.88
CA LEU A 16 29.96 4.03 -21.88
C LEU A 16 30.24 3.21 -23.17
N ARG A 17 31.49 3.13 -23.64
CA ARG A 17 31.84 2.29 -24.79
C ARG A 17 31.81 0.80 -24.49
N LYS A 18 32.21 0.41 -23.28
CA LYS A 18 32.25 -0.99 -22.87
C LYS A 18 30.85 -1.57 -22.58
N TYR A 19 29.98 -0.78 -21.97
CA TYR A 19 28.64 -1.18 -21.48
C TYR A 19 27.52 -0.48 -22.24
N TRP A 20 27.73 -0.08 -23.51
CA TRP A 20 26.74 0.72 -24.25
C TRP A 20 25.38 0.02 -24.40
N MET A 21 25.36 -1.33 -24.54
CA MET A 21 24.11 -2.11 -24.60
C MET A 21 23.31 -2.01 -23.30
N GLU A 22 23.98 -2.07 -22.16
CA GLU A 22 23.35 -1.95 -20.83
C GLU A 22 22.73 -0.56 -20.65
N TYR A 23 23.47 0.49 -21.07
CA TYR A 23 22.94 1.85 -21.05
C TYR A 23 21.77 2.03 -22.02
N MET A 24 21.79 1.41 -23.20
CA MET A 24 20.66 1.45 -24.13
C MET A 24 19.40 0.79 -23.56
N ILE A 25 19.55 -0.32 -22.85
CA ILE A 25 18.44 -0.99 -22.16
C ILE A 25 17.92 -0.15 -20.98
N ALA A 26 18.84 0.51 -20.25
CA ALA A 26 18.46 1.35 -19.11
C ALA A 26 17.83 2.71 -19.53
N LEU A 27 18.18 3.23 -20.70
CA LEU A 27 17.76 4.57 -21.17
C LEU A 27 16.25 4.77 -21.21
N PRO A 28 15.41 3.86 -21.75
CA PRO A 28 13.95 4.02 -21.72
C PRO A 28 13.41 4.09 -20.28
N VAL A 29 13.95 3.31 -19.37
CA VAL A 29 13.55 3.29 -17.94
C VAL A 29 13.93 4.60 -17.27
N ILE A 30 15.16 5.07 -17.48
CA ILE A 30 15.64 6.36 -16.94
C ILE A 30 14.80 7.52 -17.51
N ALA A 31 14.53 7.53 -18.82
CA ALA A 31 13.70 8.52 -19.46
C ALA A 31 12.27 8.52 -18.88
N TYR A 32 11.68 7.34 -18.68
CA TYR A 32 10.39 7.20 -18.02
C TYR A 32 10.39 7.82 -16.63
N PHE A 33 11.38 7.52 -15.79
CA PHE A 33 11.46 8.09 -14.45
C PHE A 33 11.63 9.62 -14.48
N ILE A 34 12.49 10.13 -15.35
CA ILE A 34 12.71 11.59 -15.47
C ILE A 34 11.41 12.29 -15.91
N LEU A 35 10.73 11.79 -16.94
CA LEU A 35 9.55 12.43 -17.51
C LEU A 35 8.30 12.27 -16.63
N PHE A 36 8.08 11.10 -16.05
CA PHE A 36 6.83 10.77 -15.36
C PHE A 36 6.92 10.78 -13.84
N ARG A 37 8.14 10.78 -13.25
CA ARG A 37 8.33 10.85 -11.80
C ARG A 37 9.01 12.15 -11.38
N TYR A 38 10.18 12.47 -11.92
CA TYR A 38 10.93 13.66 -11.49
C TYR A 38 10.32 14.97 -11.99
N LYS A 39 9.92 15.04 -13.27
CA LYS A 39 9.31 16.25 -13.81
C LYS A 39 8.04 16.67 -13.07
N PRO A 40 7.08 15.79 -12.72
CA PRO A 40 5.92 16.15 -11.92
C PRO A 40 6.26 16.61 -10.49
N MET A 41 7.41 16.25 -9.91
CA MET A 41 7.83 16.73 -8.59
C MET A 41 7.96 18.27 -8.55
N TYR A 42 8.23 18.89 -9.68
CA TYR A 42 8.17 20.35 -9.79
C TYR A 42 6.79 20.90 -9.40
N GLY A 43 5.71 20.14 -9.63
CA GLY A 43 4.35 20.47 -9.21
C GLY A 43 4.17 20.56 -7.69
N LEU A 44 5.09 20.01 -6.87
CA LEU A 44 5.02 20.16 -5.42
C LEU A 44 5.09 21.62 -4.96
N LEU A 45 5.67 22.51 -5.79
CA LEU A 45 5.69 23.95 -5.54
C LEU A 45 4.28 24.57 -5.46
N ILE A 46 3.28 23.93 -6.05
CA ILE A 46 1.88 24.37 -5.99
C ILE A 46 1.38 24.41 -4.53
N ALA A 47 1.85 23.50 -3.70
CA ALA A 47 1.49 23.46 -2.28
C ALA A 47 1.88 24.73 -1.48
N PHE A 48 2.89 25.46 -1.96
CA PHE A 48 3.43 26.67 -1.31
C PHE A 48 3.00 27.98 -2.01
N LYS A 49 2.21 27.87 -3.07
CA LYS A 49 1.81 29.02 -3.90
C LYS A 49 0.29 29.13 -3.97
N ASN A 50 -0.22 30.33 -4.20
CA ASN A 50 -1.61 30.57 -4.61
C ASN A 50 -1.71 30.31 -6.11
N PHE A 51 -1.76 29.03 -6.48
CA PHE A 51 -1.67 28.60 -7.88
C PHE A 51 -2.85 29.12 -8.72
N ARG A 52 -2.50 29.74 -9.84
CA ARG A 52 -3.43 30.24 -10.84
C ARG A 52 -3.12 29.55 -12.18
N PRO A 53 -4.00 28.70 -12.72
CA PRO A 53 -3.73 27.93 -13.94
C PRO A 53 -3.24 28.79 -15.10
N GLY A 54 -3.81 29.98 -15.29
CA GLY A 54 -3.41 30.92 -16.37
C GLY A 54 -2.01 31.54 -16.22
N LYS A 55 -1.40 31.51 -15.02
CA LYS A 55 -0.04 32.05 -14.78
C LYS A 55 1.02 30.95 -14.68
N GLY A 56 0.60 29.70 -14.67
CA GLY A 56 1.48 28.57 -14.43
C GLY A 56 2.07 28.54 -13.00
N ILE A 57 2.92 27.56 -12.72
CA ILE A 57 3.48 27.37 -11.37
C ILE A 57 4.42 28.49 -10.98
N LEU A 58 5.38 28.87 -11.85
CA LEU A 58 6.35 29.91 -11.54
C LEU A 58 5.72 31.32 -11.45
N GLY A 59 4.78 31.63 -12.35
CA GLY A 59 4.10 32.93 -12.38
C GLY A 59 3.04 33.12 -11.29
N SER A 60 2.67 32.07 -10.55
CA SER A 60 1.74 32.18 -9.43
C SER A 60 2.44 32.77 -8.19
N PRO A 61 1.77 33.66 -7.42
CA PRO A 61 2.32 34.23 -6.21
C PRO A 61 2.52 33.19 -5.11
N TRP A 62 3.48 33.42 -4.22
CA TRP A 62 3.61 32.64 -3.00
C TRP A 62 2.39 32.83 -2.12
N ALA A 63 2.01 31.78 -1.41
CA ALA A 63 0.99 31.87 -0.37
C ALA A 63 1.53 32.63 0.84
N ASP A 64 0.63 33.19 1.65
CA ASP A 64 0.99 33.91 2.84
C ASP A 64 1.78 33.03 3.85
N PHE A 65 2.34 33.63 4.91
CA PHE A 65 3.19 32.95 5.88
C PHE A 65 4.34 32.14 5.23
N TYR A 66 5.10 32.81 4.36
CA TYR A 66 6.23 32.20 3.65
C TYR A 66 5.86 30.94 2.83
N GLY A 67 4.64 30.92 2.30
CA GLY A 67 4.11 29.77 1.54
C GLY A 67 3.44 28.69 2.37
N MET A 68 3.30 28.86 3.69
CA MET A 68 2.76 27.81 4.57
C MET A 68 1.24 27.94 4.82
N GLN A 69 0.56 28.95 4.27
CA GLN A 69 -0.86 29.21 4.53
C GLN A 69 -1.74 27.97 4.35
N HIS A 70 -1.59 27.25 3.25
CA HIS A 70 -2.43 26.06 2.96
C HIS A 70 -2.24 24.93 3.97
N PHE A 71 -1.05 24.80 4.55
CA PHE A 71 -0.80 23.83 5.64
C PHE A 71 -1.44 24.29 6.93
N ILE A 72 -1.33 25.59 7.28
CA ILE A 72 -1.95 26.17 8.47
C ILE A 72 -3.47 25.99 8.40
N ASP A 73 -4.07 26.31 7.25
CA ASP A 73 -5.52 26.15 7.00
C ASP A 73 -5.95 24.68 7.13
N PHE A 74 -5.12 23.77 6.65
CA PHE A 74 -5.41 22.33 6.76
C PHE A 74 -5.33 21.85 8.22
N PHE A 75 -4.29 22.19 8.96
CA PHE A 75 -4.15 21.77 10.35
C PHE A 75 -5.22 22.37 11.26
N GLY A 76 -5.69 23.58 10.97
CA GLY A 76 -6.79 24.24 11.66
C GLY A 76 -8.18 23.74 11.24
N SER A 77 -8.28 22.93 10.18
CA SER A 77 -9.55 22.49 9.63
C SER A 77 -10.16 21.33 10.45
N TYR A 78 -11.49 21.27 10.47
CA TYR A 78 -12.24 20.10 10.99
C TYR A 78 -11.81 18.79 10.34
N TYR A 79 -11.38 18.83 9.05
CA TYR A 79 -11.06 17.66 8.28
C TYR A 79 -9.77 16.97 8.72
N PHE A 80 -8.80 17.70 9.27
CA PHE A 80 -7.49 17.15 9.65
C PHE A 80 -7.60 15.92 10.54
N TRP A 81 -8.25 16.04 11.69
CA TRP A 81 -8.38 14.94 12.64
C TRP A 81 -9.26 13.80 12.11
N ARG A 82 -10.30 14.14 11.35
CA ARG A 82 -11.17 13.14 10.73
C ARG A 82 -10.42 12.29 9.72
N LEU A 83 -9.70 12.90 8.79
CA LEU A 83 -8.92 12.20 7.77
C LEU A 83 -7.82 11.36 8.39
N LEU A 84 -7.09 11.92 9.36
CA LEU A 84 -6.04 11.21 10.08
C LEU A 84 -6.60 9.95 10.77
N LYS A 85 -7.66 10.09 11.55
CA LYS A 85 -8.31 8.98 12.25
C LYS A 85 -8.83 7.92 11.28
N ASN A 86 -9.53 8.30 10.23
CA ASN A 86 -10.09 7.36 9.27
C ASN A 86 -8.99 6.62 8.51
N THR A 87 -7.99 7.35 8.00
CA THR A 87 -6.86 6.75 7.28
C THR A 87 -6.13 5.76 8.17
N LEU A 88 -5.79 6.13 9.40
CA LEU A 88 -5.13 5.23 10.33
C LEU A 88 -6.02 4.05 10.72
N THR A 89 -7.31 4.25 10.98
CA THR A 89 -8.23 3.16 11.32
C THR A 89 -8.29 2.12 10.20
N ILE A 90 -8.53 2.55 8.95
CA ILE A 90 -8.62 1.64 7.80
C ILE A 90 -7.27 0.96 7.55
N SER A 91 -6.17 1.71 7.60
CA SER A 91 -4.82 1.17 7.33
C SER A 91 -4.36 0.20 8.40
N LEU A 92 -4.53 0.54 9.69
CA LEU A 92 -4.14 -0.34 10.79
C LEU A 92 -5.01 -1.60 10.83
N THR A 93 -6.32 -1.47 10.58
CA THR A 93 -7.20 -2.64 10.48
C THR A 93 -6.79 -3.53 9.30
N SER A 94 -6.45 -2.92 8.14
CA SER A 94 -5.94 -3.66 6.98
C SER A 94 -4.59 -4.32 7.27
N LEU A 95 -3.72 -3.68 8.04
CA LEU A 95 -2.43 -4.24 8.43
C LEU A 95 -2.62 -5.41 9.40
N VAL A 96 -3.38 -5.23 10.47
CA VAL A 96 -3.56 -6.25 11.53
C VAL A 96 -4.27 -7.50 11.00
N PHE A 97 -5.32 -7.34 10.21
CA PHE A 97 -6.10 -8.47 9.68
C PHE A 97 -5.66 -8.91 8.29
N GLY A 98 -5.23 -8.01 7.43
CA GLY A 98 -4.85 -8.32 6.05
C GLY A 98 -3.45 -8.88 5.90
N PHE A 99 -2.48 -8.40 6.68
CA PHE A 99 -1.08 -8.85 6.56
C PHE A 99 -0.85 -10.33 6.95
N PRO A 100 -1.44 -10.87 8.03
CA PRO A 100 -1.23 -12.27 8.41
C PRO A 100 -1.90 -13.28 7.45
N VAL A 101 -3.00 -12.92 6.80
CA VAL A 101 -3.80 -13.88 6.01
C VAL A 101 -3.02 -14.51 4.85
N PRO A 102 -2.26 -13.77 4.02
CA PRO A 102 -1.41 -14.36 2.98
C PRO A 102 -0.33 -15.29 3.55
N ILE A 103 0.23 -14.99 4.72
CA ILE A 103 1.23 -15.83 5.39
C ILE A 103 0.58 -17.14 5.84
N ILE A 104 -0.57 -17.06 6.52
CA ILE A 104 -1.32 -18.23 6.96
C ILE A 104 -1.72 -19.09 5.76
N LEU A 105 -2.22 -18.49 4.68
CA LEU A 105 -2.57 -19.20 3.46
C LEU A 105 -1.36 -19.92 2.86
N ALA A 106 -0.20 -19.27 2.81
CA ALA A 106 1.04 -19.86 2.30
C ALA A 106 1.49 -21.06 3.15
N LEU A 107 1.44 -20.92 4.47
CA LEU A 107 1.77 -22.01 5.39
C LEU A 107 0.82 -23.20 5.21
N LEU A 108 -0.50 -22.96 5.15
CA LEU A 108 -1.49 -24.01 4.91
C LEU A 108 -1.28 -24.71 3.57
N LEU A 109 -1.02 -23.94 2.51
CA LEU A 109 -0.72 -24.49 1.18
C LEU A 109 0.58 -25.30 1.16
N ASN A 110 1.57 -24.91 1.98
CA ASN A 110 2.83 -25.63 2.07
C ASN A 110 2.66 -27.03 2.70
N GLU A 111 1.73 -27.16 3.62
CA GLU A 111 1.42 -28.44 4.30
C GLU A 111 0.63 -29.43 3.43
N LEU A 112 0.06 -28.99 2.31
CA LEU A 112 -0.74 -29.85 1.44
C LEU A 112 0.12 -30.86 0.67
N LYS A 113 -0.06 -32.15 0.94
CA LYS A 113 0.63 -33.25 0.26
C LYS A 113 0.11 -33.47 -1.16
N ASN A 114 -1.20 -33.33 -1.37
CA ASN A 114 -1.82 -33.53 -2.68
C ASN A 114 -1.58 -32.33 -3.59
N GLN A 115 -0.66 -32.49 -4.55
CA GLN A 115 -0.27 -31.42 -5.47
C GLN A 115 -1.42 -30.96 -6.40
N ARG A 116 -2.36 -31.84 -6.74
CA ARG A 116 -3.53 -31.45 -7.56
C ARG A 116 -4.45 -30.54 -6.76
N PHE A 117 -4.76 -30.93 -5.52
CA PHE A 117 -5.59 -30.12 -4.63
C PHE A 117 -4.92 -28.78 -4.31
N LYS A 118 -3.62 -28.78 -3.99
CA LYS A 118 -2.82 -27.56 -3.78
C LYS A 118 -2.96 -26.60 -4.97
N ARG A 119 -2.79 -27.08 -6.19
CA ARG A 119 -2.91 -26.26 -7.41
C ARG A 119 -4.31 -25.69 -7.60
N VAL A 120 -5.36 -26.46 -7.33
CA VAL A 120 -6.75 -25.98 -7.41
C VAL A 120 -6.99 -24.85 -6.41
N VAL A 121 -6.60 -25.03 -5.15
CA VAL A 121 -6.76 -23.99 -4.12
C VAL A 121 -5.96 -22.73 -4.47
N GLN A 122 -4.73 -22.87 -4.96
CA GLN A 122 -3.93 -21.74 -5.46
C GLN A 122 -4.64 -20.98 -6.57
N THR A 123 -5.13 -21.69 -7.60
CA THR A 123 -5.83 -21.07 -8.74
C THR A 123 -7.06 -20.30 -8.28
N ILE A 124 -7.91 -20.92 -7.43
CA ILE A 124 -9.12 -20.27 -6.92
C ILE A 124 -8.79 -19.06 -6.06
N SER A 125 -7.76 -19.14 -5.20
CA SER A 125 -7.38 -18.02 -4.32
C SER A 125 -6.68 -16.88 -5.07
N TYR A 126 -6.02 -17.15 -6.20
CA TYR A 126 -5.34 -16.11 -7.00
C TYR A 126 -6.30 -15.37 -7.93
N LEU A 127 -7.37 -16.03 -8.39
CA LEU A 127 -8.29 -15.51 -9.40
C LEU A 127 -8.89 -14.13 -9.06
N PRO A 128 -9.33 -13.85 -7.81
CA PRO A 128 -9.91 -12.54 -7.45
C PRO A 128 -8.97 -11.35 -7.69
N HIS A 129 -7.65 -11.55 -7.61
CA HIS A 129 -6.66 -10.50 -7.83
C HIS A 129 -6.69 -9.94 -9.26
N PHE A 130 -7.06 -10.74 -10.24
CA PHE A 130 -7.12 -10.35 -11.65
C PHE A 130 -8.44 -9.64 -12.03
N ILE A 131 -9.40 -9.60 -11.12
CA ILE A 131 -10.65 -8.87 -11.31
C ILE A 131 -10.39 -7.38 -11.04
N SER A 132 -10.87 -6.49 -11.94
CA SER A 132 -10.68 -5.05 -11.74
C SER A 132 -11.35 -4.56 -10.44
N THR A 133 -10.75 -3.55 -9.81
CA THR A 133 -11.30 -2.94 -8.58
C THR A 133 -12.75 -2.48 -8.75
N VAL A 134 -13.09 -1.96 -9.93
CA VAL A 134 -14.48 -1.53 -10.24
C VAL A 134 -15.46 -2.69 -10.15
N VAL A 135 -15.14 -3.82 -10.78
CA VAL A 135 -15.99 -5.03 -10.74
C VAL A 135 -16.07 -5.60 -9.34
N VAL A 136 -14.95 -5.68 -8.63
CA VAL A 136 -14.95 -6.13 -7.21
C VAL A 136 -15.83 -5.24 -6.35
N CYS A 137 -15.72 -3.92 -6.48
CA CYS A 137 -16.55 -3.00 -5.70
C CYS A 137 -18.03 -3.10 -6.07
N ALA A 138 -18.37 -3.31 -7.34
CA ALA A 138 -19.74 -3.55 -7.77
C ALA A 138 -20.32 -4.84 -7.16
N MET A 139 -19.55 -5.94 -7.14
CA MET A 139 -19.92 -7.19 -6.47
C MET A 139 -20.10 -6.99 -4.96
N VAL A 140 -19.15 -6.29 -4.32
CA VAL A 140 -19.25 -5.98 -2.88
C VAL A 140 -20.51 -5.19 -2.59
N ASN A 141 -20.77 -4.09 -3.33
CA ASN A 141 -21.99 -3.29 -3.18
C ASN A 141 -23.26 -4.15 -3.30
N GLN A 142 -23.30 -5.10 -4.24
CA GLN A 142 -24.43 -6.01 -4.40
C GLN A 142 -24.58 -6.95 -3.19
N PHE A 143 -23.48 -7.54 -2.71
CA PHE A 143 -23.52 -8.47 -1.59
C PHE A 143 -23.88 -7.82 -0.26
N VAL A 144 -23.49 -6.55 -0.04
CA VAL A 144 -23.75 -5.81 1.18
C VAL A 144 -24.95 -4.86 1.07
N SER A 145 -25.69 -4.87 -0.05
CA SER A 145 -26.96 -4.13 -0.21
C SER A 145 -28.00 -4.62 0.81
N ALA A 146 -29.08 -3.87 1.06
CA ALA A 146 -30.10 -4.25 2.04
C ALA A 146 -30.64 -5.68 1.86
N ARG A 147 -30.79 -6.13 0.61
CA ARG A 147 -31.21 -7.49 0.24
C ARG A 147 -30.06 -8.38 -0.23
N GLY A 148 -28.82 -7.95 -0.06
CA GLY A 148 -27.63 -8.72 -0.42
C GLY A 148 -27.40 -9.89 0.53
N MET A 149 -26.71 -10.92 0.04
CA MET A 149 -26.50 -12.16 0.79
C MET A 149 -25.79 -11.90 2.15
N VAL A 150 -24.78 -11.03 2.17
CA VAL A 150 -24.04 -10.71 3.40
C VAL A 150 -24.94 -9.97 4.40
N SER A 151 -25.75 -8.99 3.93
CA SER A 151 -26.69 -8.27 4.78
C SER A 151 -27.77 -9.19 5.33
N GLN A 152 -28.28 -10.13 4.55
CA GLN A 152 -29.26 -11.13 5.03
C GLN A 152 -28.66 -12.02 6.13
N ILE A 153 -27.40 -12.45 6.00
CA ILE A 153 -26.72 -13.20 7.06
C ILE A 153 -26.58 -12.33 8.32
N MET A 154 -26.20 -11.06 8.18
CA MET A 154 -26.08 -10.14 9.32
C MET A 154 -27.43 -9.89 10.01
N GLN A 155 -28.54 -9.89 9.26
CA GLN A 155 -29.90 -9.77 9.83
C GLN A 155 -30.26 -10.96 10.76
N ILE A 156 -29.76 -12.16 10.47
CA ILE A 156 -29.93 -13.32 11.38
C ILE A 156 -29.30 -13.04 12.74
N PHE A 157 -28.23 -12.23 12.80
CA PHE A 157 -27.57 -11.79 14.03
C PHE A 157 -28.12 -10.48 14.59
N GLY A 158 -29.29 -10.02 14.11
CA GLY A 158 -29.99 -8.83 14.64
C GLY A 158 -29.56 -7.50 14.00
N TYR A 159 -28.82 -7.52 12.89
CA TYR A 159 -28.51 -6.29 12.16
C TYR A 159 -29.76 -5.79 11.39
N PRO A 160 -30.02 -4.47 11.33
CA PRO A 160 -31.21 -3.94 10.66
C PRO A 160 -31.18 -4.20 9.14
N GLU A 161 -32.37 -4.24 8.50
CA GLU A 161 -32.52 -4.40 7.05
C GLU A 161 -32.09 -3.11 6.32
N GLN A 162 -30.78 -2.98 6.16
CA GLN A 162 -30.17 -1.86 5.44
C GLN A 162 -28.88 -2.31 4.74
N SER A 163 -28.40 -1.50 3.82
CA SER A 163 -27.06 -1.74 3.26
C SER A 163 -26.00 -1.55 4.34
N LEU A 164 -25.03 -2.47 4.43
CA LEU A 164 -23.90 -2.32 5.36
C LEU A 164 -23.09 -1.04 5.06
N LEU A 165 -23.02 -0.61 3.80
CA LEU A 165 -22.35 0.65 3.43
C LEU A 165 -23.20 1.90 3.69
N SER A 166 -24.39 1.78 4.29
CA SER A 166 -25.14 2.91 4.85
C SER A 166 -24.77 3.19 6.31
N ASP A 167 -24.11 2.25 6.97
CA ASP A 167 -23.59 2.39 8.33
C ASP A 167 -22.11 2.79 8.31
N PRO A 168 -21.76 4.00 8.83
CA PRO A 168 -20.36 4.43 8.89
C PRO A 168 -19.44 3.44 9.62
N ALA A 169 -19.94 2.69 10.62
CA ALA A 169 -19.15 1.72 11.37
C ALA A 169 -18.76 0.49 10.53
N MET A 170 -19.58 0.14 9.54
CA MET A 170 -19.36 -1.03 8.68
C MET A 170 -18.43 -0.75 7.50
N PHE A 171 -18.12 0.50 7.22
CA PHE A 171 -17.26 0.83 6.07
C PHE A 171 -15.86 0.17 6.16
N ALA A 172 -15.16 0.33 7.28
CA ALA A 172 -13.83 -0.25 7.45
C ALA A 172 -13.82 -1.78 7.41
N PRO A 173 -14.71 -2.52 8.10
CA PRO A 173 -14.85 -3.97 7.95
C PRO A 173 -15.10 -4.41 6.51
N VAL A 174 -16.05 -3.82 5.79
CA VAL A 174 -16.35 -4.17 4.39
C VAL A 174 -15.14 -3.91 3.49
N TYR A 175 -14.49 -2.76 3.65
CA TYR A 175 -13.29 -2.39 2.90
C TYR A 175 -12.16 -3.41 3.11
N VAL A 176 -11.88 -3.77 4.38
CA VAL A 176 -10.78 -4.67 4.74
C VAL A 176 -11.05 -6.10 4.31
N ILE A 177 -12.23 -6.66 4.63
CA ILE A 177 -12.58 -8.04 4.30
C ILE A 177 -12.58 -8.25 2.78
N SER A 178 -13.19 -7.33 2.03
CA SER A 178 -13.17 -7.41 0.56
C SER A 178 -11.76 -7.27 -0.02
N GLY A 179 -10.88 -6.47 0.62
CA GLY A 179 -9.48 -6.35 0.25
C GLY A 179 -8.67 -7.63 0.49
N ILE A 180 -8.89 -8.26 1.65
CA ILE A 180 -8.28 -9.55 1.98
C ILE A 180 -8.70 -10.61 0.95
N TRP A 181 -10.01 -10.75 0.68
CA TRP A 181 -10.52 -11.70 -0.31
C TRP A 181 -9.88 -11.48 -1.69
N GLN A 182 -9.75 -10.23 -2.13
CA GLN A 182 -9.18 -9.92 -3.44
C GLN A 182 -7.68 -10.20 -3.53
N SER A 183 -6.90 -10.02 -2.46
CA SER A 183 -5.45 -9.97 -2.54
C SER A 183 -4.70 -11.07 -1.79
N CYS A 184 -5.35 -11.82 -0.89
CA CYS A 184 -4.64 -12.78 -0.02
C CYS A 184 -3.93 -13.89 -0.80
N GLY A 185 -4.57 -14.43 -1.85
CA GLY A 185 -3.97 -15.48 -2.68
C GLY A 185 -2.73 -14.98 -3.42
N TRP A 186 -2.82 -13.81 -4.05
CA TRP A 186 -1.68 -13.19 -4.73
C TRP A 186 -0.53 -12.90 -3.76
N GLY A 187 -0.84 -12.33 -2.59
CA GLY A 187 0.14 -12.06 -1.54
C GLY A 187 0.83 -13.32 -1.01
N ALA A 188 0.15 -14.47 -1.03
CA ALA A 188 0.73 -15.73 -0.58
C ALA A 188 1.84 -16.27 -1.49
N ILE A 189 1.92 -15.84 -2.75
CA ILE A 189 2.92 -16.33 -3.73
C ILE A 189 4.34 -16.04 -3.24
N ILE A 190 4.60 -14.84 -2.74
CA ILE A 190 5.96 -14.47 -2.29
C ILE A 190 6.41 -15.30 -1.08
N TYR A 191 5.48 -15.60 -0.18
CA TYR A 191 5.79 -16.46 0.97
C TYR A 191 5.96 -17.92 0.57
N LEU A 192 5.18 -18.43 -0.39
CA LEU A 192 5.38 -19.76 -0.94
C LEU A 192 6.72 -19.91 -1.67
N ALA A 193 7.15 -18.88 -2.39
CA ALA A 193 8.48 -18.85 -3.00
C ALA A 193 9.58 -18.89 -1.94
N SER A 194 9.44 -18.12 -0.86
CA SER A 194 10.38 -18.13 0.25
C SER A 194 10.42 -19.49 0.97
N LEU A 195 9.25 -20.10 1.19
CA LEU A 195 9.12 -21.43 1.79
C LEU A 195 9.80 -22.54 0.96
N SER A 196 9.71 -22.43 -0.37
CA SER A 196 10.35 -23.41 -1.27
C SER A 196 11.88 -23.33 -1.28
N GLY A 197 12.44 -22.25 -0.77
CA GLY A 197 13.90 -22.05 -0.64
C GLY A 197 14.48 -22.53 0.71
N LEU A 198 13.66 -23.03 1.62
CA LEU A 198 14.13 -23.55 2.90
C LEU A 198 14.79 -24.91 2.71
N ASP A 199 15.90 -25.13 3.44
CA ASP A 199 16.64 -26.37 3.40
C ASP A 199 15.80 -27.52 4.04
N PRO A 200 15.53 -28.62 3.31
CA PRO A 200 14.83 -29.78 3.84
C PRO A 200 15.55 -30.43 5.04
N GLU A 201 16.89 -30.34 5.15
CA GLU A 201 17.66 -30.91 6.25
C GLU A 201 17.24 -30.33 7.62
N LEU A 202 16.83 -29.05 7.65
CA LEU A 202 16.32 -28.44 8.89
C LEU A 202 15.05 -29.14 9.42
N TYR A 203 14.19 -29.58 8.51
CA TYR A 203 12.99 -30.33 8.89
C TYR A 203 13.31 -31.74 9.33
N ASP A 204 14.31 -32.36 8.73
CA ASP A 204 14.71 -33.73 9.12
C ASP A 204 15.41 -33.71 10.47
N ALA A 205 16.25 -32.73 10.77
CA ALA A 205 16.81 -32.51 12.10
C ALA A 205 15.70 -32.30 13.15
N ALA A 206 14.73 -31.43 12.87
CA ALA A 206 13.60 -31.17 13.76
C ALA A 206 12.74 -32.43 14.02
N LYS A 207 12.61 -33.34 13.03
CA LYS A 207 11.90 -34.62 13.21
C LYS A 207 12.67 -35.58 14.14
N ILE A 208 14.00 -35.62 14.02
CA ILE A 208 14.89 -36.42 14.89
C ILE A 208 14.73 -35.93 16.31
N ASP A 209 14.60 -34.63 16.55
CA ASP A 209 14.35 -34.01 17.85
C ASP A 209 12.89 -34.19 18.35
N GLY A 210 12.06 -34.93 17.63
CA GLY A 210 10.67 -35.20 18.01
C GLY A 210 9.71 -34.04 17.80
N ALA A 211 10.08 -33.05 16.98
CA ALA A 211 9.20 -31.91 16.69
C ALA A 211 8.06 -32.30 15.74
N GLY A 212 6.81 -32.24 16.25
CA GLY A 212 5.60 -32.34 15.41
C GLY A 212 5.46 -31.13 14.46
N ARG A 213 4.53 -31.22 13.49
CA ARG A 213 4.33 -30.20 12.43
C ARG A 213 4.18 -28.79 12.96
N TRP A 214 3.41 -28.59 14.02
CA TRP A 214 3.22 -27.28 14.62
C TRP A 214 4.52 -26.69 15.18
N LYS A 215 5.34 -27.51 15.85
CA LYS A 215 6.66 -27.09 16.33
C LYS A 215 7.60 -26.78 15.18
N GLN A 216 7.59 -27.59 14.10
CA GLN A 216 8.36 -27.31 12.88
C GLN A 216 7.95 -25.99 12.24
N THR A 217 6.64 -25.68 12.15
CA THR A 217 6.15 -24.41 11.63
C THR A 217 6.65 -23.22 12.46
N LEU A 218 6.59 -23.30 13.80
CA LEU A 218 6.97 -22.19 14.68
C LEU A 218 8.48 -21.98 14.79
N HIS A 219 9.28 -23.06 14.77
CA HIS A 219 10.71 -22.96 15.08
C HIS A 219 11.64 -23.16 13.88
N VAL A 220 11.12 -23.64 12.75
CA VAL A 220 11.89 -23.81 11.50
C VAL A 220 11.30 -22.94 10.40
N THR A 221 10.02 -23.14 10.09
CA THR A 221 9.40 -22.50 8.93
C THR A 221 9.28 -20.98 9.08
N LEU A 222 8.64 -20.50 10.15
CA LEU A 222 8.45 -19.06 10.37
C LEU A 222 9.76 -18.29 10.55
N PRO A 223 10.75 -18.77 11.35
CA PRO A 223 12.07 -18.16 11.41
C PRO A 223 12.78 -18.15 10.06
N GLY A 224 12.67 -19.24 9.29
CA GLY A 224 13.32 -19.38 8.00
C GLY A 224 12.82 -18.38 6.94
N ILE A 225 11.55 -17.98 7.00
CA ILE A 225 10.97 -16.94 6.09
C ILE A 225 10.86 -15.57 6.75
N SER A 226 11.38 -15.38 7.97
CA SER A 226 11.23 -14.12 8.72
C SER A 226 11.75 -12.90 7.97
N GLY A 227 12.86 -13.02 7.24
CA GLY A 227 13.39 -11.95 6.40
C GLY A 227 12.38 -11.47 5.35
N THR A 228 11.69 -12.40 4.68
CA THR A 228 10.63 -12.08 3.72
C THR A 228 9.43 -11.43 4.41
N ILE A 229 9.00 -11.96 5.56
CA ILE A 229 7.89 -11.38 6.35
C ILE A 229 8.21 -9.93 6.74
N ILE A 230 9.40 -9.68 7.27
CA ILE A 230 9.83 -8.36 7.71
C ILE A 230 9.91 -7.39 6.53
N THR A 231 10.49 -7.82 5.42
CA THR A 231 10.58 -6.98 4.21
C THR A 231 9.20 -6.58 3.70
N MET A 232 8.27 -7.53 3.59
CA MET A 232 6.90 -7.26 3.15
C MET A 232 6.14 -6.38 4.16
N PHE A 233 6.36 -6.57 5.44
CA PHE A 233 5.80 -5.72 6.50
C PHE A 233 6.29 -4.27 6.39
N LEU A 234 7.58 -4.06 6.18
CA LEU A 234 8.15 -2.72 5.99
C LEU A 234 7.59 -2.04 4.73
N LEU A 235 7.43 -2.77 3.62
CA LEU A 235 6.81 -2.24 2.40
C LEU A 235 5.35 -1.84 2.64
N GLN A 236 4.60 -2.62 3.40
CA GLN A 236 3.21 -2.30 3.71
C GLN A 236 3.09 -1.11 4.67
N ILE A 237 3.94 -1.02 5.68
CA ILE A 237 4.01 0.17 6.56
C ILE A 237 4.41 1.42 5.77
N GLY A 238 5.31 1.28 4.80
CA GLY A 238 5.70 2.39 3.92
C GLY A 238 4.55 3.00 3.11
N SER A 239 3.41 2.35 3.05
CA SER A 239 2.20 2.84 2.39
C SER A 239 1.01 3.03 3.34
N ILE A 240 1.25 3.07 4.66
CA ILE A 240 0.18 3.06 5.67
C ILE A 240 -0.76 4.27 5.60
N MET A 241 -0.26 5.42 5.13
CA MET A 241 -1.08 6.61 4.91
C MET A 241 -1.78 6.62 3.54
N ASN A 242 -1.50 5.64 2.67
CA ASN A 242 -2.04 5.55 1.32
C ASN A 242 -3.16 4.50 1.26
N VAL A 243 -4.33 4.82 1.81
CA VAL A 243 -5.54 4.02 1.60
C VAL A 243 -5.96 4.15 0.13
N GLY A 244 -6.27 3.01 -0.48
CA GLY A 244 -6.56 2.93 -1.92
C GLY A 244 -7.70 3.86 -2.35
N TYR A 245 -7.35 4.94 -3.04
CA TYR A 245 -8.28 5.97 -3.53
C TYR A 245 -9.45 5.37 -4.31
N GLU A 246 -9.15 4.55 -5.32
CA GLU A 246 -10.16 3.99 -6.23
C GLU A 246 -11.22 3.17 -5.48
N LYS A 247 -10.77 2.25 -4.61
CA LYS A 247 -11.67 1.39 -3.86
C LYS A 247 -12.53 2.16 -2.87
N VAL A 248 -11.97 3.17 -2.19
CA VAL A 248 -12.74 4.02 -1.29
C VAL A 248 -13.79 4.79 -2.05
N MET A 249 -13.43 5.43 -3.20
CA MET A 249 -14.35 6.18 -4.05
C MET A 249 -15.52 5.34 -4.58
N LEU A 250 -15.29 4.05 -4.86
CA LEU A 250 -16.30 3.15 -5.39
C LEU A 250 -17.24 2.56 -4.31
N LEU A 251 -16.80 2.55 -3.05
CA LEU A 251 -17.56 1.98 -1.93
C LEU A 251 -18.24 3.04 -1.04
N TYR A 252 -17.70 4.28 -0.98
CA TYR A 252 -18.21 5.28 -0.06
C TYR A 252 -19.39 6.06 -0.66
N ASN A 253 -20.14 6.70 0.21
CA ASN A 253 -21.21 7.64 -0.15
C ASN A 253 -21.25 8.78 0.87
N PRO A 254 -21.96 9.90 0.61
CA PRO A 254 -22.02 11.04 1.52
C PRO A 254 -22.44 10.70 2.96
N GLY A 255 -23.30 9.70 3.16
CA GLY A 255 -23.76 9.27 4.48
C GLY A 255 -22.69 8.65 5.37
N VAL A 256 -21.62 8.11 4.76
CA VAL A 256 -20.52 7.44 5.50
C VAL A 256 -19.21 8.23 5.50
N TYR A 257 -19.15 9.44 4.92
CA TYR A 257 -17.94 10.25 4.87
C TYR A 257 -17.30 10.46 6.24
N GLU A 258 -18.06 10.46 7.31
CA GLU A 258 -17.53 10.62 8.66
C GLU A 258 -16.46 9.57 9.00
N LYS A 259 -16.64 8.33 8.55
CA LYS A 259 -15.74 7.18 8.82
C LYS A 259 -14.97 6.67 7.58
N ALA A 260 -15.42 7.05 6.39
CA ALA A 260 -14.88 6.54 5.12
C ALA A 260 -13.93 7.51 4.41
N ASP A 261 -14.06 8.83 4.66
CA ASP A 261 -13.25 9.85 3.98
C ASP A 261 -11.80 9.78 4.46
N VAL A 262 -10.86 9.64 3.53
CA VAL A 262 -9.43 9.51 3.77
C VAL A 262 -8.64 10.58 3.01
N PHE A 263 -7.34 10.71 3.27
CA PHE A 263 -6.51 11.73 2.61
C PHE A 263 -6.64 11.69 1.08
N SER A 264 -6.57 10.53 0.48
CA SER A 264 -6.59 10.39 -0.98
C SER A 264 -7.91 10.85 -1.61
N THR A 265 -9.08 10.54 -1.00
CA THR A 265 -10.40 10.96 -1.48
C THR A 265 -10.65 12.44 -1.23
N TYR A 266 -10.17 12.96 -0.11
CA TYR A 266 -10.26 14.38 0.21
C TYR A 266 -9.43 15.24 -0.74
N VAL A 267 -8.19 14.82 -1.03
CA VAL A 267 -7.31 15.48 -2.01
C VAL A 267 -7.97 15.54 -3.38
N TYR A 268 -8.56 14.43 -3.83
CA TYR A 268 -9.29 14.41 -5.11
C TYR A 268 -10.47 15.38 -5.11
N ARG A 269 -11.33 15.29 -4.12
CA ARG A 269 -12.53 16.14 -4.02
C ARG A 269 -12.18 17.62 -3.89
N SER A 270 -11.17 17.96 -3.07
CA SER A 270 -10.73 19.36 -2.92
C SER A 270 -9.99 19.87 -4.16
N GLY A 271 -9.13 19.04 -4.77
CA GLY A 271 -8.31 19.44 -5.90
C GLY A 271 -9.04 19.44 -7.23
N MET A 272 -9.74 18.34 -7.54
CA MET A 272 -10.35 18.14 -8.87
C MET A 272 -11.77 18.69 -8.93
N GLU A 273 -12.62 18.42 -7.94
CA GLU A 273 -14.01 18.86 -7.95
C GLU A 273 -14.16 20.34 -7.54
N LYS A 274 -13.45 20.77 -6.48
CA LYS A 274 -13.50 22.14 -5.96
C LYS A 274 -12.43 23.07 -6.55
N GLN A 275 -11.52 22.54 -7.38
CA GLN A 275 -10.42 23.28 -8.02
C GLN A 275 -9.48 24.00 -7.02
N GLN A 276 -9.39 23.52 -5.79
CA GLN A 276 -8.51 24.04 -4.76
C GLN A 276 -7.11 23.41 -4.88
N TYR A 277 -6.45 23.62 -6.02
CA TYR A 277 -5.21 22.92 -6.37
C TYR A 277 -4.10 23.09 -5.33
N SER A 278 -3.91 24.30 -4.83
CA SER A 278 -2.85 24.62 -3.86
C SER A 278 -3.09 23.92 -2.53
N TYR A 279 -4.31 24.05 -2.01
CA TYR A 279 -4.71 23.44 -0.76
C TYR A 279 -4.64 21.90 -0.82
N SER A 280 -5.20 21.31 -1.87
CA SER A 280 -5.15 19.85 -2.05
C SER A 280 -3.72 19.33 -2.22
N SER A 281 -2.85 20.09 -2.92
CA SER A 281 -1.43 19.75 -3.05
C SER A 281 -0.70 19.80 -1.70
N ALA A 282 -1.02 20.75 -0.83
CA ALA A 282 -0.46 20.82 0.51
C ALA A 282 -0.91 19.62 1.38
N VAL A 283 -2.19 19.24 1.32
CA VAL A 283 -2.71 18.06 2.02
C VAL A 283 -2.04 16.77 1.51
N GLY A 284 -1.90 16.61 0.19
CA GLY A 284 -1.21 15.46 -0.41
C GLY A 284 0.27 15.41 -0.05
N LEU A 285 0.96 16.56 -0.05
CA LEU A 285 2.36 16.65 0.35
C LEU A 285 2.55 16.28 1.83
N PHE A 286 1.69 16.79 2.72
CA PHE A 286 1.69 16.38 4.13
C PHE A 286 1.56 14.86 4.28
N ASN A 287 0.57 14.25 3.61
CA ASN A 287 0.36 12.82 3.65
C ASN A 287 1.61 12.03 3.21
N ASN A 288 2.27 12.46 2.13
CA ASN A 288 3.48 11.81 1.61
C ASN A 288 4.69 11.99 2.55
N VAL A 289 4.84 13.17 3.17
CA VAL A 289 5.91 13.44 4.16
C VAL A 289 5.71 12.56 5.39
N VAL A 290 4.49 12.45 5.90
CA VAL A 290 4.20 11.54 7.04
C VAL A 290 4.53 10.09 6.67
N ASN A 291 4.11 9.63 5.50
CA ASN A 291 4.45 8.29 5.01
C ASN A 291 5.97 8.05 4.92
N PHE A 292 6.70 9.04 4.42
CA PHE A 292 8.16 8.96 4.31
C PHE A 292 8.83 8.87 5.69
N ILE A 293 8.37 9.68 6.65
CA ILE A 293 8.88 9.63 8.04
C ILE A 293 8.58 8.26 8.66
N VAL A 294 7.37 7.75 8.49
CA VAL A 294 6.96 6.44 9.02
C VAL A 294 7.86 5.33 8.48
N ILE A 295 8.11 5.27 7.16
CA ILE A 295 8.96 4.21 6.59
C ILE A 295 10.40 4.32 7.09
N LEU A 296 10.96 5.54 7.22
CA LEU A 296 12.30 5.74 7.76
C LEU A 296 12.41 5.23 9.21
N LEU A 297 11.43 5.57 10.04
CA LEU A 297 11.41 5.15 11.45
C LEU A 297 11.32 3.63 11.57
N PHE A 298 10.38 3.00 10.86
CA PHE A 298 10.19 1.56 10.91
C PHE A 298 11.37 0.79 10.30
N ASN A 299 11.98 1.29 9.23
CA ASN A 299 13.19 0.69 8.66
C ASN A 299 14.36 0.74 9.67
N LYS A 300 14.52 1.87 10.38
CA LYS A 300 15.56 1.99 11.42
C LYS A 300 15.31 1.05 12.59
N ILE A 301 14.04 0.92 13.04
CA ILE A 301 13.65 0.00 14.12
C ILE A 301 13.92 -1.45 13.68
N SER A 302 13.46 -1.82 12.49
CA SER A 302 13.63 -3.16 11.95
C SER A 302 15.11 -3.56 11.87
N LYS A 303 15.98 -2.70 11.30
CA LYS A 303 17.43 -2.95 11.27
C LYS A 303 18.04 -3.18 12.66
N LYS A 304 17.55 -2.42 13.66
CA LYS A 304 18.08 -2.55 15.03
C LYS A 304 17.63 -3.85 15.71
N VAL A 305 16.43 -4.35 15.40
CA VAL A 305 15.81 -5.50 16.09
C VAL A 305 16.09 -6.81 15.35
N THR A 306 16.08 -6.79 14.02
CA THR A 306 16.09 -8.00 13.19
C THR A 306 17.24 -8.06 12.19
N GLU A 307 18.10 -7.01 12.16
CA GLU A 307 19.18 -6.83 11.18
C GLU A 307 18.69 -6.75 9.72
N VAL A 308 17.37 -6.87 9.48
CA VAL A 308 16.74 -6.79 8.16
C VAL A 308 16.20 -5.37 7.93
N GLY A 309 16.49 -4.80 6.75
CA GLY A 309 15.99 -3.50 6.34
C GLY A 309 15.82 -3.42 4.82
N LEU A 310 15.21 -2.33 4.35
CA LEU A 310 14.99 -2.09 2.91
C LEU A 310 16.25 -1.62 2.20
N TRP A 311 17.14 -0.92 2.89
CA TRP A 311 18.43 -0.41 2.39
C TRP A 311 19.46 -0.38 3.50
#